data_b66cdeacb24cb2535f71c1a86ce5a94e
#
_entry.id   b66cdeacb24cb2535f71c1a86ce5a94e
#
_cell.length_a   1.000
_cell.length_b   1.000
_cell.length_c   1.000
_cell.angle_alpha   90.00
_cell.angle_beta   90.00
_cell.angle_gamma   90.00
#
_symmetry.space_group_name_H-M   'P 1'
#
loop_
_entity.id
_entity.type
_entity.pdbx_description
1 polymer ?
#
loop_
_entity_poly.entity_id
_entity_poly.type
_entity_poly.pdbx_seq_one_letter_code
_entity_poly.pdbx_strand_id
1 'polypeptide(L)'
;MSLDTLIGNVSKKLIINEEDSFNLIKKITEICNKDMFTVSSLENEGFKRGDILNILEIFKEAGFLTQQYQCLCKDNDEPEIYDSLQETCEFCGQVVKNTFVHDITDIYHLQEDIVKLVQEKEKLILQMHLGDGFITLFEELKGKIHNVIPFLGAGTSIPLGLDSWGQLLADMKDSIFSSDDKRMFDKYIDKGDYLKALTFLKNHSLILSEDKAIKERIIKRIEAKYNKNIEDDLHNIKDIINLNSDFYITTNYDLALTDFKTGDNYPYTFRQIDDLQDLLNSGKQIILHLHGHIKDKDSMIVTQENYNEIYGKTAIKTFLSGIMGSKHLLFIGFSFNDDYFKNIFENVFKDIGGDNYIILPDLHMEEAQDLIKMGLRPISIKVGDSKNKEEKARNYVKSIKVVLNNLIN
;
A
#
# COMPACT_ATOMS: atom_id res chain seq x y z
N MET A 1 -1.39 -33.84 -1.68
CA MET A 1 -2.18 -33.00 -2.64
C MET A 1 -1.35 -31.79 -2.99
N SER A 2 -1.45 -31.21 -4.22
CA SER A 2 -0.75 -29.95 -4.52
C SER A 2 -1.52 -28.76 -3.96
N LEU A 3 -0.82 -27.64 -3.72
CA LEU A 3 -1.45 -26.39 -3.25
C LEU A 3 -2.49 -25.87 -4.26
N ASP A 4 -2.21 -25.97 -5.57
CA ASP A 4 -3.17 -25.52 -6.60
C ASP A 4 -4.47 -26.36 -6.58
N THR A 5 -4.38 -27.65 -6.29
CA THR A 5 -5.56 -28.50 -6.10
C THR A 5 -6.34 -28.09 -4.84
N LEU A 6 -5.64 -27.77 -3.76
CA LEU A 6 -6.24 -27.28 -2.52
C LEU A 6 -6.98 -25.95 -2.74
N ILE A 7 -6.34 -24.98 -3.43
CA ILE A 7 -6.94 -23.70 -3.81
C ILE A 7 -8.22 -23.91 -4.63
N GLY A 8 -8.16 -24.79 -5.65
CA GLY A 8 -9.32 -25.09 -6.48
C GLY A 8 -10.48 -25.74 -5.71
N ASN A 9 -10.19 -26.58 -4.71
CA ASN A 9 -11.21 -27.20 -3.86
C ASN A 9 -11.87 -26.15 -2.93
N VAL A 10 -11.09 -25.25 -2.32
CA VAL A 10 -11.62 -24.15 -1.49
C VAL A 10 -12.45 -23.20 -2.36
N SER A 11 -11.96 -22.82 -3.54
CA SER A 11 -12.66 -21.97 -4.49
C SER A 11 -14.06 -22.52 -4.83
N LYS A 12 -14.13 -23.81 -5.15
CA LYS A 12 -15.41 -24.48 -5.47
C LYS A 12 -16.34 -24.57 -4.27
N LYS A 13 -15.82 -24.91 -3.10
CA LYS A 13 -16.61 -25.13 -1.88
C LYS A 13 -17.20 -23.83 -1.34
N LEU A 14 -16.44 -22.73 -1.40
CA LEU A 14 -16.86 -21.42 -0.90
C LEU A 14 -17.45 -20.51 -1.98
N ILE A 15 -17.42 -20.93 -3.25
CA ILE A 15 -17.90 -20.14 -4.41
C ILE A 15 -17.19 -18.78 -4.50
N ILE A 16 -15.87 -18.80 -4.39
CA ILE A 16 -14.98 -17.63 -4.52
C ILE A 16 -13.93 -17.90 -5.61
N ASN A 17 -13.26 -16.87 -6.11
CA ASN A 17 -12.19 -17.07 -7.08
C ASN A 17 -10.93 -17.70 -6.46
N GLU A 18 -9.98 -18.16 -7.28
CA GLU A 18 -8.74 -18.81 -6.81
C GLU A 18 -7.81 -17.86 -6.06
N GLU A 19 -7.79 -16.56 -6.40
CA GLU A 19 -6.97 -15.56 -5.71
C GLU A 19 -7.49 -15.36 -4.28
N ASP A 20 -8.80 -15.20 -4.09
CA ASP A 20 -9.41 -15.11 -2.77
C ASP A 20 -9.24 -16.38 -1.96
N SER A 21 -9.32 -17.55 -2.63
CA SER A 21 -9.08 -18.84 -1.99
C SER A 21 -7.66 -18.97 -1.47
N PHE A 22 -6.68 -18.55 -2.27
CA PHE A 22 -5.27 -18.54 -1.86
C PHE A 22 -5.03 -17.59 -0.70
N ASN A 23 -5.56 -16.37 -0.76
CA ASN A 23 -5.44 -15.38 0.32
C ASN A 23 -6.06 -15.90 1.63
N LEU A 24 -7.17 -16.61 1.54
CA LEU A 24 -7.83 -17.22 2.69
C LEU A 24 -6.99 -18.34 3.31
N ILE A 25 -6.45 -19.25 2.47
CA ILE A 25 -5.52 -20.32 2.89
C ILE A 25 -4.28 -19.70 3.56
N LYS A 26 -3.68 -18.70 2.93
CA LYS A 26 -2.53 -17.98 3.44
C LYS A 26 -2.80 -17.40 4.83
N LYS A 27 -3.89 -16.64 4.99
CA LYS A 27 -4.25 -16.03 6.27
C LYS A 27 -4.45 -17.08 7.37
N ILE A 28 -5.07 -18.23 7.06
CA ILE A 28 -5.20 -19.33 8.03
C ILE A 28 -3.84 -19.92 8.38
N THR A 29 -2.96 -20.13 7.39
CA THR A 29 -1.61 -20.65 7.67
C THR A 29 -0.76 -19.71 8.50
N GLU A 30 -0.87 -18.40 8.30
CA GLU A 30 -0.17 -17.39 9.10
C GLU A 30 -0.63 -17.39 10.57
N ILE A 31 -1.95 -17.46 10.81
CA ILE A 31 -2.52 -17.47 12.17
C ILE A 31 -2.18 -18.76 12.91
N CYS A 32 -2.23 -19.90 12.21
CA CYS A 32 -2.17 -21.23 12.81
C CYS A 32 -0.79 -21.91 12.72
N ASN A 33 0.24 -21.21 12.27
CA ASN A 33 1.56 -21.80 11.92
C ASN A 33 2.35 -22.38 13.11
N LYS A 34 2.07 -21.99 14.36
CA LYS A 34 2.95 -22.30 15.50
C LYS A 34 2.31 -23.13 16.59
N ASP A 35 0.99 -23.11 16.70
CA ASP A 35 0.30 -23.69 17.85
C ASP A 35 -0.94 -24.49 17.45
N MET A 36 -1.41 -25.32 18.35
CA MET A 36 -2.73 -25.91 18.26
C MET A 36 -3.79 -24.80 18.30
N PHE A 37 -4.79 -24.90 17.45
CA PHE A 37 -5.83 -23.89 17.35
C PHE A 37 -7.23 -24.53 17.34
N THR A 38 -8.23 -23.74 17.61
CA THR A 38 -9.65 -24.11 17.62
C THR A 38 -10.42 -23.34 16.55
N VAL A 39 -11.65 -23.78 16.24
CA VAL A 39 -12.57 -23.00 15.40
C VAL A 39 -12.79 -21.63 16.01
N SER A 40 -12.94 -21.52 17.32
CA SER A 40 -13.18 -20.24 18.02
C SER A 40 -12.00 -19.28 17.90
N SER A 41 -10.75 -19.77 17.85
CA SER A 41 -9.58 -18.89 17.63
C SER A 41 -9.63 -18.23 16.25
N LEU A 42 -10.06 -18.93 15.21
CA LEU A 42 -10.26 -18.36 13.86
C LEU A 42 -11.50 -17.44 13.79
N GLU A 43 -12.58 -17.76 14.53
CA GLU A 43 -13.74 -16.86 14.63
C GLU A 43 -13.34 -15.49 15.23
N ASN A 44 -12.47 -15.47 16.23
CA ASN A 44 -11.93 -14.26 16.86
C ASN A 44 -11.11 -13.41 15.88
N GLU A 45 -10.51 -14.03 14.87
CA GLU A 45 -9.79 -13.36 13.76
C GLU A 45 -10.71 -12.89 12.61
N GLY A 46 -12.03 -13.01 12.81
CA GLY A 46 -13.06 -12.50 11.91
C GLY A 46 -13.51 -13.46 10.81
N PHE A 47 -13.13 -14.74 10.88
CA PHE A 47 -13.63 -15.74 9.92
C PHE A 47 -15.05 -16.21 10.29
N LYS A 48 -15.84 -16.54 9.28
CA LYS A 48 -17.17 -17.13 9.48
C LYS A 48 -17.04 -18.62 9.80
N ARG A 49 -17.73 -19.08 10.85
CA ARG A 49 -17.70 -20.48 11.30
C ARG A 49 -17.94 -21.51 10.17
N GLY A 50 -18.91 -21.24 9.28
CA GLY A 50 -19.23 -22.13 8.18
C GLY A 50 -18.08 -22.28 7.18
N ASP A 51 -17.38 -21.17 6.88
CA ASP A 51 -16.23 -21.15 5.97
C ASP A 51 -15.04 -21.89 6.61
N ILE A 52 -14.79 -21.64 7.92
CA ILE A 52 -13.75 -22.33 8.69
C ILE A 52 -13.93 -23.85 8.59
N LEU A 53 -15.12 -24.35 8.96
CA LEU A 53 -15.37 -25.81 8.96
C LEU A 53 -15.16 -26.44 7.57
N ASN A 54 -15.61 -25.77 6.51
CA ASN A 54 -15.39 -26.24 5.13
C ASN A 54 -13.90 -26.29 4.78
N ILE A 55 -13.12 -25.30 5.17
CA ILE A 55 -11.68 -25.25 4.89
C ILE A 55 -10.91 -26.30 5.70
N LEU A 56 -11.23 -26.46 6.99
CA LEU A 56 -10.59 -27.47 7.83
C LEU A 56 -10.88 -28.89 7.34
N GLU A 57 -12.10 -29.16 6.85
CA GLU A 57 -12.45 -30.43 6.21
C GLU A 57 -11.55 -30.69 4.99
N ILE A 58 -11.42 -29.70 4.09
CA ILE A 58 -10.57 -29.79 2.88
C ILE A 58 -9.10 -30.00 3.27
N PHE A 59 -8.59 -29.28 4.26
CA PHE A 59 -7.21 -29.41 4.74
C PHE A 59 -6.96 -30.80 5.34
N LYS A 60 -7.91 -31.34 6.08
CA LYS A 60 -7.85 -32.69 6.66
C LYS A 60 -7.84 -33.76 5.57
N GLU A 61 -8.75 -33.68 4.59
CA GLU A 61 -8.78 -34.58 3.44
C GLU A 61 -7.50 -34.53 2.60
N ALA A 62 -6.88 -33.36 2.53
CA ALA A 62 -5.62 -33.13 1.83
C ALA A 62 -4.39 -33.65 2.59
N GLY A 63 -4.53 -34.01 3.87
CA GLY A 63 -3.43 -34.43 4.74
C GLY A 63 -2.58 -33.28 5.30
N PHE A 64 -3.09 -32.03 5.23
CA PHE A 64 -2.40 -30.86 5.76
C PHE A 64 -2.83 -30.47 7.17
N LEU A 65 -3.80 -31.18 7.74
CA LEU A 65 -4.37 -30.89 9.06
C LEU A 65 -4.51 -32.18 9.88
N THR A 66 -4.05 -32.18 11.11
CA THR A 66 -4.42 -33.17 12.11
C THR A 66 -5.46 -32.60 13.07
N GLN A 67 -6.38 -33.43 13.50
CA GLN A 67 -7.40 -33.11 14.49
C GLN A 67 -7.21 -33.98 15.70
N GLN A 68 -7.21 -33.36 16.89
CA GLN A 68 -7.16 -33.98 18.19
C GLN A 68 -8.30 -33.42 19.06
N TYR A 69 -8.49 -33.99 20.22
CA TYR A 69 -9.60 -33.66 21.11
C TYR A 69 -9.04 -33.30 22.49
N GLN A 70 -9.20 -32.04 22.86
CA GLN A 70 -8.94 -31.62 24.25
C GLN A 70 -10.15 -31.98 25.08
N CYS A 71 -9.93 -32.79 26.11
CA CYS A 71 -10.95 -33.31 26.99
C CYS A 71 -10.71 -32.85 28.43
N LEU A 72 -11.65 -32.09 28.97
CA LEU A 72 -11.68 -31.77 30.41
C LEU A 72 -12.63 -32.76 31.10
N CYS A 73 -12.07 -33.65 31.91
CA CYS A 73 -12.82 -34.63 32.69
C CYS A 73 -13.32 -34.00 33.98
N LYS A 74 -14.55 -34.34 34.41
CA LYS A 74 -15.08 -33.88 35.71
C LYS A 74 -14.27 -34.35 36.92
N ASP A 75 -13.47 -35.40 36.76
CA ASP A 75 -12.61 -35.97 37.77
C ASP A 75 -11.16 -35.44 37.71
N ASN A 76 -10.88 -34.46 36.80
CA ASN A 76 -9.57 -33.84 36.67
C ASN A 76 -9.73 -32.35 36.30
N ASP A 77 -8.95 -31.47 36.95
CA ASP A 77 -8.99 -30.01 36.70
C ASP A 77 -8.13 -29.58 35.50
N GLU A 78 -7.27 -30.46 34.98
CA GLU A 78 -6.41 -30.18 33.83
C GLU A 78 -6.92 -30.91 32.58
N PRO A 79 -6.97 -30.25 31.42
CA PRO A 79 -7.40 -30.89 30.17
C PRO A 79 -6.31 -31.81 29.61
N GLU A 80 -6.72 -32.95 29.08
CA GLU A 80 -5.86 -33.92 28.39
C GLU A 80 -6.18 -33.94 26.87
N ILE A 81 -5.20 -34.34 26.07
CA ILE A 81 -5.31 -34.41 24.60
C ILE A 81 -5.39 -35.87 24.19
N TYR A 82 -6.39 -36.17 23.36
CA TYR A 82 -6.64 -37.50 22.78
C TYR A 82 -6.65 -37.43 21.24
N ASP A 83 -6.12 -38.47 20.61
CA ASP A 83 -6.15 -38.58 19.13
C ASP A 83 -7.50 -39.06 18.62
N SER A 84 -8.29 -39.74 19.45
CA SER A 84 -9.59 -40.29 19.10
C SER A 84 -10.62 -40.15 20.22
N LEU A 85 -11.83 -39.77 19.83
CA LEU A 85 -13.01 -39.80 20.74
C LEU A 85 -13.37 -41.16 21.26
N GLN A 86 -12.83 -42.25 20.67
CA GLN A 86 -13.06 -43.62 21.11
C GLN A 86 -12.07 -44.12 22.15
N GLU A 87 -11.05 -43.31 22.50
CA GLU A 87 -10.12 -43.61 23.58
C GLU A 87 -10.80 -43.55 24.95
N THR A 88 -10.19 -44.21 25.91
CA THR A 88 -10.66 -44.24 27.31
C THR A 88 -9.97 -43.16 28.09
N CYS A 89 -10.74 -42.31 28.74
CA CYS A 89 -10.21 -41.29 29.66
C CYS A 89 -9.45 -41.96 30.84
N GLU A 90 -8.22 -41.52 31.06
CA GLU A 90 -7.35 -42.08 32.07
C GLU A 90 -7.85 -41.81 33.53
N PHE A 91 -8.69 -40.78 33.72
CA PHE A 91 -9.19 -40.36 35.02
C PHE A 91 -10.48 -41.08 35.43
N CYS A 92 -11.50 -41.07 34.58
CA CYS A 92 -12.80 -41.63 34.93
C CYS A 92 -13.08 -43.00 34.30
N GLY A 93 -12.19 -43.53 33.44
CA GLY A 93 -12.36 -44.83 32.77
C GLY A 93 -13.48 -44.86 31.74
N GLN A 94 -14.12 -43.74 31.43
CA GLN A 94 -15.17 -43.66 30.41
C GLN A 94 -14.56 -43.31 29.04
N VAL A 95 -15.27 -43.60 27.96
CA VAL A 95 -14.87 -43.19 26.60
C VAL A 95 -14.89 -41.67 26.51
N VAL A 96 -13.87 -41.09 25.91
CA VAL A 96 -13.70 -39.62 25.73
C VAL A 96 -14.95 -38.96 25.13
N LYS A 97 -15.61 -39.63 24.20
CA LYS A 97 -16.85 -39.13 23.54
C LYS A 97 -18.02 -38.92 24.51
N ASN A 98 -17.95 -39.38 25.74
CA ASN A 98 -19.04 -39.25 26.73
C ASN A 98 -19.15 -37.80 27.26
N THR A 99 -19.95 -36.98 26.60
CA THR A 99 -20.19 -35.55 26.96
C THR A 99 -20.92 -35.35 28.29
N PHE A 100 -21.41 -36.38 28.96
CA PHE A 100 -21.99 -36.27 30.29
C PHE A 100 -20.93 -36.06 31.38
N VAL A 101 -19.71 -36.55 31.15
CA VAL A 101 -18.59 -36.50 32.09
C VAL A 101 -17.38 -35.72 31.55
N HIS A 102 -17.38 -35.41 30.26
CA HIS A 102 -16.31 -34.70 29.58
C HIS A 102 -16.80 -33.45 28.90
N ASP A 103 -16.03 -32.36 28.99
CA ASP A 103 -16.12 -31.23 28.13
C ASP A 103 -15.05 -31.37 27.00
N ILE A 104 -15.48 -31.38 25.75
CA ILE A 104 -14.61 -31.74 24.61
C ILE A 104 -14.51 -30.56 23.68
N THR A 105 -13.29 -30.20 23.37
CA THR A 105 -12.97 -29.17 22.37
C THR A 105 -12.13 -29.77 21.24
N ASP A 106 -12.56 -29.56 19.99
CA ASP A 106 -11.76 -29.91 18.82
C ASP A 106 -10.56 -28.98 18.71
N ILE A 107 -9.37 -29.57 18.66
CA ILE A 107 -8.11 -28.85 18.44
C ILE A 107 -7.47 -29.33 17.14
N TYR A 108 -6.84 -28.42 16.44
CA TYR A 108 -6.27 -28.64 15.13
C TYR A 108 -4.80 -28.25 15.11
N HIS A 109 -4.03 -28.94 14.29
CA HIS A 109 -2.63 -28.64 14.05
C HIS A 109 -2.34 -28.69 12.56
N LEU A 110 -1.78 -27.60 12.01
CA LEU A 110 -1.33 -27.55 10.61
C LEU A 110 -0.02 -28.27 10.43
N GLN A 111 0.08 -29.03 9.34
CA GLN A 111 1.34 -29.66 8.94
C GLN A 111 2.28 -28.60 8.35
N GLU A 112 3.58 -28.67 8.67
CA GLU A 112 4.60 -27.73 8.17
C GLU A 112 4.63 -27.65 6.63
N ASP A 113 4.26 -28.72 5.94
CA ASP A 113 4.31 -28.79 4.49
C ASP A 113 3.38 -27.77 3.80
N ILE A 114 2.20 -27.49 4.38
CA ILE A 114 1.29 -26.51 3.77
C ILE A 114 1.85 -25.10 3.90
N VAL A 115 2.49 -24.79 5.04
CA VAL A 115 3.12 -23.48 5.27
C VAL A 115 4.22 -23.22 4.24
N LYS A 116 5.08 -24.23 4.00
CA LYS A 116 6.14 -24.15 2.99
C LYS A 116 5.58 -23.95 1.59
N LEU A 117 4.53 -24.72 1.23
CA LEU A 117 3.87 -24.59 -0.08
C LEU A 117 3.25 -23.20 -0.29
N VAL A 118 2.63 -22.63 0.74
CA VAL A 118 2.09 -21.26 0.69
C VAL A 118 3.21 -20.25 0.48
N GLN A 119 4.31 -20.34 1.24
CA GLN A 119 5.46 -19.45 1.10
C GLN A 119 6.12 -19.54 -0.29
N GLU A 120 6.27 -20.76 -0.83
CA GLU A 120 6.78 -20.96 -2.19
C GLU A 120 5.87 -20.32 -3.25
N LYS A 121 4.55 -20.47 -3.10
CA LYS A 121 3.56 -19.85 -4.00
C LYS A 121 3.60 -18.32 -3.92
N GLU A 122 3.72 -17.74 -2.73
CA GLU A 122 3.87 -16.30 -2.53
C GLU A 122 5.14 -15.77 -3.24
N LYS A 123 6.25 -16.48 -3.08
CA LYS A 123 7.49 -16.13 -3.75
C LYS A 123 7.35 -16.16 -5.28
N LEU A 124 6.65 -17.16 -5.82
CA LEU A 124 6.37 -17.25 -7.26
C LEU A 124 5.46 -16.08 -7.71
N ILE A 125 4.40 -15.77 -6.94
CA ILE A 125 3.53 -14.62 -7.24
C ILE A 125 4.35 -13.32 -7.22
N LEU A 126 5.18 -13.11 -6.21
CA LEU A 126 6.04 -11.93 -6.15
C LEU A 126 6.97 -11.84 -7.38
N GLN A 127 7.60 -12.94 -7.79
CA GLN A 127 8.47 -12.98 -8.98
C GLN A 127 7.73 -12.66 -10.29
N MET A 128 6.43 -12.97 -10.38
CA MET A 128 5.61 -12.61 -11.54
C MET A 128 5.34 -11.11 -11.63
N HIS A 129 5.37 -10.39 -10.51
CA HIS A 129 5.07 -8.96 -10.41
C HIS A 129 6.29 -8.08 -10.17
N LEU A 130 7.38 -8.63 -9.66
CA LEU A 130 8.65 -7.92 -9.46
C LEU A 130 9.53 -8.01 -10.70
N GLY A 131 10.18 -6.92 -11.09
CA GLY A 131 11.12 -6.89 -12.21
C GLY A 131 12.33 -7.80 -11.98
N ASP A 132 12.84 -8.38 -13.05
CA ASP A 132 14.00 -9.29 -12.97
C ASP A 132 15.23 -8.53 -12.44
N GLY A 133 15.93 -9.13 -11.47
CA GLY A 133 17.13 -8.54 -10.86
C GLY A 133 16.87 -7.58 -9.68
N PHE A 134 15.60 -7.25 -9.36
CA PHE A 134 15.28 -6.30 -8.28
C PHE A 134 14.98 -6.97 -6.93
N ILE A 135 15.06 -8.30 -6.83
CA ILE A 135 14.75 -9.03 -5.60
C ILE A 135 15.64 -8.61 -4.43
N THR A 136 16.94 -8.36 -4.65
CA THR A 136 17.87 -7.95 -3.59
C THR A 136 17.45 -6.61 -2.96
N LEU A 137 17.09 -5.62 -3.79
CA LEU A 137 16.64 -4.30 -3.31
C LEU A 137 15.28 -4.40 -2.63
N PHE A 138 14.40 -5.30 -3.10
CA PHE A 138 13.14 -5.60 -2.45
C PHE A 138 13.34 -6.20 -1.04
N GLU A 139 14.22 -7.20 -0.89
CA GLU A 139 14.51 -7.80 0.41
C GLU A 139 15.20 -6.81 1.38
N GLU A 140 16.05 -5.92 0.87
CA GLU A 140 16.60 -4.83 1.68
C GLU A 140 15.51 -3.89 2.20
N LEU A 141 14.55 -3.49 1.35
CA LEU A 141 13.42 -2.67 1.74
C LEU A 141 12.55 -3.40 2.76
N LYS A 142 12.25 -4.69 2.52
CA LYS A 142 11.46 -5.52 3.43
C LYS A 142 12.08 -5.56 4.83
N GLY A 143 13.39 -5.73 4.94
CA GLY A 143 14.11 -5.71 6.23
C GLY A 143 14.04 -4.36 6.96
N LYS A 144 13.65 -3.28 6.28
CA LYS A 144 13.58 -1.92 6.83
C LYS A 144 12.15 -1.38 6.94
N ILE A 145 11.13 -2.17 6.60
CA ILE A 145 9.75 -1.68 6.40
C ILE A 145 9.19 -0.92 7.61
N HIS A 146 9.54 -1.29 8.83
CA HIS A 146 9.10 -0.60 10.05
C HIS A 146 9.63 0.84 10.19
N ASN A 147 10.66 1.19 9.41
CA ASN A 147 11.25 2.53 9.38
C ASN A 147 11.00 3.27 8.07
N VAL A 148 10.01 2.81 7.28
CA VAL A 148 9.69 3.39 5.98
C VAL A 148 8.60 4.45 6.11
N ILE A 149 8.82 5.57 5.41
CA ILE A 149 7.81 6.62 5.19
C ILE A 149 7.34 6.52 3.74
N PRO A 150 6.10 6.13 3.47
CA PRO A 150 5.52 6.19 2.13
C PRO A 150 5.41 7.64 1.66
N PHE A 151 5.94 7.91 0.46
CA PHE A 151 5.87 9.21 -0.20
C PHE A 151 5.12 9.09 -1.52
N LEU A 152 3.95 9.70 -1.60
CA LEU A 152 3.00 9.53 -2.68
C LEU A 152 3.05 10.66 -3.70
N GLY A 153 3.12 10.27 -4.97
CA GLY A 153 2.97 11.14 -6.13
C GLY A 153 1.62 10.95 -6.84
N ALA A 154 1.37 11.74 -7.87
CA ALA A 154 0.10 11.80 -8.59
C ALA A 154 -0.35 10.45 -9.18
N GLY A 155 0.57 9.56 -9.50
CA GLY A 155 0.27 8.22 -10.02
C GLY A 155 -0.59 7.36 -9.09
N THR A 156 -0.53 7.59 -7.77
CA THR A 156 -1.37 6.87 -6.79
C THR A 156 -2.83 7.30 -6.83
N SER A 157 -3.12 8.49 -7.34
CA SER A 157 -4.47 9.07 -7.40
C SER A 157 -5.14 8.91 -8.77
N ILE A 158 -4.39 8.52 -9.81
CA ILE A 158 -4.96 8.25 -11.15
C ILE A 158 -6.06 7.18 -11.11
N PRO A 159 -5.88 6.05 -10.40
CA PRO A 159 -6.93 5.04 -10.29
C PRO A 159 -8.23 5.57 -9.63
N LEU A 160 -8.15 6.63 -8.85
CA LEU A 160 -9.31 7.30 -8.23
C LEU A 160 -10.02 8.28 -9.18
N GLY A 161 -9.71 8.22 -10.46
CA GLY A 161 -10.31 9.07 -11.52
C GLY A 161 -9.61 10.42 -11.71
N LEU A 162 -8.54 10.71 -10.97
CA LEU A 162 -7.81 11.96 -11.07
C LEU A 162 -6.89 12.01 -12.28
N ASP A 163 -6.64 13.22 -12.76
CA ASP A 163 -5.72 13.47 -13.86
C ASP A 163 -4.25 13.37 -13.42
N SER A 164 -3.39 12.96 -14.33
CA SER A 164 -1.97 13.25 -14.19
C SER A 164 -1.72 14.76 -14.26
N TRP A 165 -0.57 15.23 -13.77
CA TRP A 165 -0.20 16.64 -13.85
C TRP A 165 -0.28 17.19 -15.28
N GLY A 166 0.24 16.47 -16.27
CA GLY A 166 0.17 16.88 -17.67
C GLY A 166 -1.27 17.03 -18.18
N GLN A 167 -2.17 16.10 -17.81
CA GLN A 167 -3.58 16.17 -18.18
C GLN A 167 -4.31 17.34 -17.50
N LEU A 168 -4.04 17.54 -16.20
CA LEU A 168 -4.61 18.64 -15.42
C LEU A 168 -4.25 20.00 -16.03
N LEU A 169 -2.99 20.17 -16.45
CA LEU A 169 -2.51 21.41 -17.04
C LEU A 169 -2.97 21.58 -18.48
N ALA A 170 -3.03 20.50 -19.26
CA ALA A 170 -3.51 20.57 -20.64
C ALA A 170 -4.91 21.20 -20.76
N ASP A 171 -5.79 20.92 -19.79
CA ASP A 171 -7.12 21.52 -19.74
C ASP A 171 -7.10 23.06 -19.46
N MET A 172 -6.01 23.60 -18.96
CA MET A 172 -5.87 25.04 -18.71
C MET A 172 -5.32 25.81 -19.91
N LYS A 173 -4.78 25.12 -20.91
CA LYS A 173 -4.19 25.69 -22.12
C LYS A 173 -5.12 26.61 -22.89
N ASP A 174 -6.43 26.32 -22.86
CA ASP A 174 -7.42 27.14 -23.60
C ASP A 174 -7.59 28.55 -23.01
N SER A 175 -7.10 28.80 -21.81
CA SER A 175 -7.03 30.15 -21.22
C SER A 175 -5.92 31.02 -21.80
N ILE A 176 -5.01 30.46 -22.61
CA ILE A 176 -3.95 31.17 -23.33
C ILE A 176 -4.48 31.54 -24.72
N PHE A 177 -4.38 32.81 -25.09
CA PHE A 177 -4.92 33.28 -26.39
C PHE A 177 -3.99 33.05 -27.57
N SER A 178 -2.69 33.28 -27.39
CA SER A 178 -1.70 33.18 -28.46
C SER A 178 -1.39 31.71 -28.79
N SER A 179 -1.39 31.40 -30.10
CA SER A 179 -1.02 30.06 -30.61
C SER A 179 0.45 29.72 -30.35
N ASP A 180 1.32 30.74 -30.34
CA ASP A 180 2.74 30.57 -30.06
C ASP A 180 2.96 30.29 -28.58
N ASP A 181 2.24 30.99 -27.71
CA ASP A 181 2.28 30.75 -26.26
C ASP A 181 1.70 29.37 -25.92
N LYS A 182 0.62 28.94 -26.60
CA LYS A 182 0.10 27.56 -26.41
C LYS A 182 1.14 26.50 -26.76
N ARG A 183 1.92 26.71 -27.84
CA ARG A 183 3.02 25.80 -28.20
C ARG A 183 4.16 25.81 -27.20
N MET A 184 4.47 26.96 -26.61
CA MET A 184 5.48 27.06 -25.59
C MET A 184 5.01 26.39 -24.30
N PHE A 185 3.75 26.55 -23.91
CA PHE A 185 3.13 25.88 -22.78
C PHE A 185 3.19 24.35 -22.93
N ASP A 186 2.84 23.81 -24.10
CA ASP A 186 2.96 22.37 -24.38
C ASP A 186 4.39 21.87 -24.19
N LYS A 187 5.40 22.63 -24.62
CA LYS A 187 6.81 22.22 -24.43
C LYS A 187 7.21 22.09 -22.94
N TYR A 188 6.64 22.92 -22.07
CA TYR A 188 6.88 22.77 -20.62
C TYR A 188 6.19 21.50 -20.09
N ILE A 189 4.95 21.22 -20.53
CA ILE A 189 4.22 20.01 -20.15
C ILE A 189 4.95 18.74 -20.62
N ASP A 190 5.37 18.70 -21.89
CA ASP A 190 6.07 17.57 -22.50
C ASP A 190 7.41 17.25 -21.80
N LYS A 191 8.05 18.27 -21.21
CA LYS A 191 9.28 18.12 -20.41
C LYS A 191 9.02 17.76 -18.93
N GLY A 192 7.76 17.70 -18.49
CA GLY A 192 7.43 17.53 -17.07
C GLY A 192 7.72 18.77 -16.21
N ASP A 193 7.98 19.94 -16.79
CA ASP A 193 8.32 21.19 -16.08
C ASP A 193 7.06 21.95 -15.65
N TYR A 194 6.25 21.29 -14.82
CA TYR A 194 4.88 21.72 -14.48
C TYR A 194 4.83 23.06 -13.73
N LEU A 195 5.80 23.35 -12.85
CA LEU A 195 5.85 24.64 -12.13
C LEU A 195 6.13 25.80 -13.09
N LYS A 196 7.03 25.60 -14.07
CA LYS A 196 7.26 26.62 -15.11
C LYS A 196 6.06 26.74 -16.03
N ALA A 197 5.39 25.62 -16.38
CA ALA A 197 4.16 25.68 -17.14
C ALA A 197 3.10 26.54 -16.44
N LEU A 198 2.90 26.36 -15.14
CA LEU A 198 1.95 27.16 -14.35
C LEU A 198 2.36 28.62 -14.20
N THR A 199 3.65 28.89 -14.00
CA THR A 199 4.18 30.27 -14.00
C THR A 199 3.98 30.94 -15.37
N PHE A 200 4.23 30.19 -16.46
CA PHE A 200 3.99 30.67 -17.81
C PHE A 200 2.50 30.96 -18.05
N LEU A 201 1.62 30.03 -17.64
CA LEU A 201 0.16 30.20 -17.72
C LEU A 201 -0.31 31.48 -17.02
N LYS A 202 0.16 31.71 -15.80
CA LYS A 202 -0.12 32.92 -15.02
C LYS A 202 0.22 34.20 -15.78
N ASN A 203 1.33 34.21 -16.50
CA ASN A 203 1.82 35.40 -17.21
C ASN A 203 1.17 35.59 -18.60
N HIS A 204 0.56 34.54 -19.18
CA HIS A 204 0.03 34.57 -20.57
C HIS A 204 -1.48 34.29 -20.64
N SER A 205 -2.18 34.22 -19.51
CA SER A 205 -3.63 34.07 -19.43
C SER A 205 -4.25 35.28 -18.72
N LEU A 206 -5.33 35.83 -19.29
CA LEU A 206 -6.10 36.87 -18.62
C LEU A 206 -7.04 36.33 -17.54
N ILE A 207 -7.40 35.05 -17.65
CA ILE A 207 -8.36 34.40 -16.73
C ILE A 207 -7.63 33.75 -15.56
N LEU A 208 -6.42 33.19 -15.78
CA LEU A 208 -5.59 32.50 -14.80
C LEU A 208 -4.31 33.31 -14.49
N SER A 209 -4.45 34.66 -14.40
CA SER A 209 -3.34 35.59 -14.13
C SER A 209 -2.93 35.68 -12.65
N GLU A 210 -3.67 35.06 -11.77
CA GLU A 210 -3.41 35.03 -10.33
C GLU A 210 -3.34 33.60 -9.81
N ASP A 211 -2.47 33.34 -8.82
CA ASP A 211 -2.34 32.05 -8.14
C ASP A 211 -3.68 31.55 -7.61
N LYS A 212 -4.51 32.45 -7.08
CA LYS A 212 -5.84 32.13 -6.57
C LYS A 212 -6.73 31.52 -7.65
N ALA A 213 -6.75 32.07 -8.85
CA ALA A 213 -7.55 31.58 -9.97
C ALA A 213 -7.07 30.18 -10.45
N ILE A 214 -5.75 29.99 -10.49
CA ILE A 214 -5.13 28.70 -10.82
C ILE A 214 -5.52 27.65 -9.77
N LYS A 215 -5.36 27.96 -8.48
CA LYS A 215 -5.71 27.06 -7.37
C LYS A 215 -7.20 26.66 -7.44
N GLU A 216 -8.10 27.61 -7.64
CA GLU A 216 -9.53 27.34 -7.78
C GLU A 216 -9.86 26.44 -8.99
N ARG A 217 -9.14 26.60 -10.08
CA ARG A 217 -9.31 25.74 -11.28
C ARG A 217 -8.87 24.31 -10.97
N ILE A 218 -7.73 24.12 -10.28
CA ILE A 218 -7.23 22.82 -9.85
C ILE A 218 -8.22 22.15 -8.89
N ILE A 219 -8.68 22.87 -7.86
CA ILE A 219 -9.65 22.36 -6.87
C ILE A 219 -10.91 21.86 -7.56
N LYS A 220 -11.54 22.70 -8.41
CA LYS A 220 -12.74 22.32 -9.16
C LYS A 220 -12.53 21.06 -10.01
N ARG A 221 -11.36 20.92 -10.62
CA ARG A 221 -11.05 19.76 -11.45
C ARG A 221 -10.90 18.47 -10.63
N ILE A 222 -10.22 18.56 -9.48
CA ILE A 222 -10.08 17.44 -8.54
C ILE A 222 -11.46 17.03 -8.00
N GLU A 223 -12.23 17.99 -7.48
CA GLU A 223 -13.56 17.71 -6.93
C GLU A 223 -14.54 17.09 -7.95
N ALA A 224 -14.44 17.49 -9.22
CA ALA A 224 -15.28 16.95 -10.28
C ALA A 224 -14.95 15.51 -10.69
N LYS A 225 -13.70 15.08 -10.49
CA LYS A 225 -13.22 13.77 -10.95
C LYS A 225 -12.98 12.76 -9.84
N TYR A 226 -12.67 13.23 -8.65
CA TYR A 226 -12.28 12.39 -7.53
C TYR A 226 -13.40 11.41 -7.13
N ASN A 227 -13.13 10.12 -7.26
CA ASN A 227 -14.03 9.05 -6.86
C ASN A 227 -13.49 8.31 -5.64
N LYS A 228 -14.04 8.60 -4.47
CA LYS A 228 -13.71 7.91 -3.22
C LYS A 228 -14.49 6.62 -2.97
N ASN A 229 -15.47 6.29 -3.84
CA ASN A 229 -16.30 5.09 -3.72
C ASN A 229 -15.84 3.97 -4.66
N ILE A 230 -14.58 4.03 -5.10
CA ILE A 230 -13.98 2.98 -5.93
C ILE A 230 -13.66 1.74 -5.09
N GLU A 231 -13.74 0.56 -5.70
CA GLU A 231 -13.42 -0.70 -5.05
C GLU A 231 -11.93 -0.78 -4.68
N ASP A 232 -11.62 -1.42 -3.54
CA ASP A 232 -10.27 -1.46 -2.94
C ASP A 232 -9.22 -2.19 -3.79
N ASP A 233 -9.64 -3.06 -4.71
CA ASP A 233 -8.76 -3.78 -5.63
C ASP A 233 -8.42 -2.98 -6.89
N LEU A 234 -9.06 -1.84 -7.10
CA LEU A 234 -8.82 -0.93 -8.23
C LEU A 234 -7.85 0.21 -7.91
N HIS A 235 -7.36 0.32 -6.68
CA HIS A 235 -6.36 1.33 -6.27
C HIS A 235 -5.46 0.81 -5.14
N ASN A 236 -4.36 1.52 -4.85
CA ASN A 236 -3.38 1.09 -3.84
C ASN A 236 -3.37 1.94 -2.56
N ILE A 237 -4.30 2.86 -2.37
CA ILE A 237 -4.27 3.75 -1.18
C ILE A 237 -4.37 2.93 0.12
N LYS A 238 -5.26 1.93 0.17
CA LYS A 238 -5.38 1.06 1.34
C LYS A 238 -4.16 0.16 1.54
N ASP A 239 -3.58 -0.36 0.45
CA ASP A 239 -2.34 -1.16 0.55
C ASP A 239 -1.19 -0.32 1.13
N ILE A 240 -1.10 0.97 0.75
CA ILE A 240 -0.11 1.90 1.28
C ILE A 240 -0.40 2.22 2.76
N ILE A 241 -1.66 2.43 3.14
CA ILE A 241 -2.06 2.66 4.54
C ILE A 241 -1.72 1.44 5.40
N ASN A 242 -1.86 0.23 4.87
CA ASN A 242 -1.55 -1.02 5.55
C ASN A 242 -0.06 -1.21 5.86
N LEU A 243 0.85 -0.41 5.25
CA LEU A 243 2.25 -0.36 5.67
C LEU A 243 2.41 0.13 7.12
N ASN A 244 1.35 0.71 7.69
CA ASN A 244 1.23 1.14 9.08
C ASN A 244 2.39 2.06 9.54
N SER A 245 2.82 2.95 8.65
CA SER A 245 3.86 3.94 8.94
C SER A 245 3.36 5.02 9.90
N ASP A 246 4.25 5.54 10.75
CA ASP A 246 3.96 6.70 11.60
C ASP A 246 3.72 7.97 10.77
N PHE A 247 4.31 8.04 9.58
CA PHE A 247 4.26 9.18 8.68
C PHE A 247 3.89 8.76 7.26
N TYR A 248 3.04 9.56 6.62
CA TYR A 248 2.74 9.50 5.19
C TYR A 248 2.98 10.89 4.60
N ILE A 249 3.70 10.96 3.51
CA ILE A 249 4.00 12.20 2.82
C ILE A 249 3.40 12.17 1.43
N THR A 250 2.86 13.29 0.96
CA THR A 250 2.37 13.39 -0.41
C THR A 250 2.57 14.79 -1.00
N THR A 251 2.81 14.84 -2.31
CA THR A 251 2.73 16.08 -3.09
C THR A 251 1.36 16.29 -3.73
N ASN A 252 0.45 15.33 -3.59
CA ASN A 252 -0.89 15.40 -4.15
C ASN A 252 -1.77 16.40 -3.40
N TYR A 253 -2.65 17.08 -4.11
CA TYR A 253 -3.61 17.99 -3.52
C TYR A 253 -4.91 17.31 -3.07
N ASP A 254 -5.20 16.10 -3.56
CA ASP A 254 -6.36 15.33 -3.15
C ASP A 254 -6.23 14.81 -1.72
N LEU A 255 -7.31 14.28 -1.19
CA LEU A 255 -7.39 13.80 0.19
C LEU A 255 -7.46 12.27 0.31
N ALA A 256 -6.98 11.55 -0.71
CA ALA A 256 -7.10 10.10 -0.75
C ALA A 256 -6.59 9.41 0.52
N LEU A 257 -5.39 9.74 0.99
CA LEU A 257 -4.86 9.17 2.24
C LEU A 257 -5.77 9.43 3.45
N THR A 258 -6.35 10.63 3.54
CA THR A 258 -7.23 11.02 4.65
C THR A 258 -8.59 10.33 4.55
N ASP A 259 -9.14 10.23 3.33
CA ASP A 259 -10.49 9.71 3.10
C ASP A 259 -10.56 8.18 3.21
N PHE A 260 -9.49 7.45 2.85
CA PHE A 260 -9.43 5.98 2.92
C PHE A 260 -8.88 5.45 4.25
N LYS A 261 -8.27 6.30 5.07
CA LYS A 261 -7.77 5.92 6.39
C LYS A 261 -8.90 5.98 7.42
N THR A 262 -9.05 4.94 8.22
CA THR A 262 -10.05 4.91 9.31
C THR A 262 -9.66 5.82 10.47
N GLY A 263 -10.64 6.41 11.15
CA GLY A 263 -10.45 7.31 12.30
C GLY A 263 -10.38 8.78 11.94
N ASP A 264 -10.16 9.64 12.94
CA ASP A 264 -10.03 11.08 12.78
C ASP A 264 -8.65 11.43 12.23
N ASN A 265 -8.55 11.59 10.92
CA ASN A 265 -7.33 11.95 10.24
C ASN A 265 -7.38 13.39 9.77
N TYR A 266 -6.33 14.15 10.08
CA TYR A 266 -6.18 15.51 9.65
C TYR A 266 -5.06 15.62 8.60
N PRO A 267 -5.29 16.27 7.45
CA PRO A 267 -4.25 16.52 6.46
C PRO A 267 -3.41 17.72 6.90
N TYR A 268 -2.19 17.47 7.36
CA TYR A 268 -1.25 18.53 7.75
C TYR A 268 -0.53 19.12 6.54
N THR A 269 -0.15 20.39 6.66
CA THR A 269 0.66 21.11 5.66
C THR A 269 1.83 21.80 6.35
N PHE A 270 2.74 22.39 5.60
CA PHE A 270 3.80 23.21 6.19
C PHE A 270 3.33 24.45 6.98
N ARG A 271 2.05 24.79 6.89
CA ARG A 271 1.49 25.88 7.70
C ARG A 271 1.36 25.53 9.18
N GLN A 272 1.24 24.22 9.49
CA GLN A 272 1.16 23.68 10.84
C GLN A 272 2.51 23.09 11.32
N ILE A 273 3.63 23.56 10.76
CA ILE A 273 4.94 22.97 11.06
C ILE A 273 5.33 23.11 12.55
N ASP A 274 4.89 24.19 13.19
CA ASP A 274 5.16 24.44 14.62
C ASP A 274 4.42 23.43 15.52
N ASP A 275 3.25 22.94 15.09
CA ASP A 275 2.46 21.95 15.81
C ASP A 275 2.97 20.51 15.55
N LEU A 276 3.75 20.29 14.48
CA LEU A 276 4.19 18.96 14.06
C LEU A 276 5.14 18.30 15.06
N GLN A 277 5.93 19.06 15.83
CA GLN A 277 6.80 18.51 16.86
C GLN A 277 5.99 17.88 18.00
N ASP A 278 4.90 18.52 18.41
CA ASP A 278 3.99 17.99 19.42
C ASP A 278 3.23 16.76 18.91
N LEU A 279 2.89 16.77 17.61
CA LEU A 279 2.24 15.64 16.95
C LEU A 279 3.16 14.40 16.83
N LEU A 280 4.44 14.60 16.52
CA LEU A 280 5.45 13.53 16.54
C LEU A 280 5.51 12.82 17.89
N ASN A 281 5.37 13.59 18.97
CA ASN A 281 5.40 13.06 20.34
C ASN A 281 4.06 12.41 20.75
N SER A 282 2.99 12.64 19.99
CA SER A 282 1.63 12.14 20.32
C SER A 282 1.40 10.67 20.00
N GLY A 283 2.30 10.00 19.27
CA GLY A 283 2.13 8.64 18.78
C GLY A 283 1.04 8.47 17.72
N LYS A 284 0.53 9.57 17.14
CA LYS A 284 -0.48 9.54 16.07
C LYS A 284 0.21 9.43 14.72
N GLN A 285 -0.45 8.70 13.81
CA GLN A 285 -0.01 8.67 12.41
C GLN A 285 -0.31 10.01 11.72
N ILE A 286 0.69 10.57 11.05
CA ILE A 286 0.63 11.89 10.43
C ILE A 286 0.55 11.77 8.90
N ILE A 287 -0.37 12.51 8.29
CA ILE A 287 -0.46 12.68 6.83
C ILE A 287 -0.02 14.10 6.50
N LEU A 288 1.13 14.25 5.84
CA LEU A 288 1.72 15.54 5.48
C LEU A 288 1.62 15.81 3.99
N HIS A 289 0.88 16.85 3.62
CA HIS A 289 0.78 17.37 2.26
C HIS A 289 1.84 18.45 2.02
N LEU A 290 2.96 18.09 1.38
CA LEU A 290 4.06 19.02 1.14
C LEU A 290 3.67 20.21 0.27
N HIS A 291 2.75 19.99 -0.68
CA HIS A 291 2.26 21.02 -1.58
C HIS A 291 0.88 21.57 -1.21
N GLY A 292 0.43 21.29 0.02
CA GLY A 292 -0.91 21.66 0.46
C GLY A 292 -2.00 20.76 -0.13
N HIS A 293 -3.26 21.09 0.13
CA HIS A 293 -4.40 20.28 -0.28
C HIS A 293 -5.66 21.11 -0.56
N ILE A 294 -6.64 20.50 -1.25
CA ILE A 294 -7.86 21.18 -1.74
C ILE A 294 -8.73 21.83 -0.66
N LYS A 295 -8.65 21.38 0.60
CA LYS A 295 -9.41 21.99 1.72
C LYS A 295 -8.73 23.24 2.29
N ASP A 296 -7.43 23.44 2.05
CA ASP A 296 -6.69 24.65 2.43
C ASP A 296 -6.03 25.23 1.17
N LYS A 297 -6.80 26.01 0.41
CA LYS A 297 -6.35 26.61 -0.84
C LYS A 297 -5.07 27.45 -0.67
N ASP A 298 -4.90 28.11 0.46
CA ASP A 298 -3.74 28.96 0.70
C ASP A 298 -2.47 28.15 0.92
N SER A 299 -2.58 26.90 1.38
CA SER A 299 -1.43 26.00 1.52
C SER A 299 -0.90 25.45 0.19
N MET A 300 -1.69 25.55 -0.91
CA MET A 300 -1.31 24.95 -2.19
C MET A 300 -0.13 25.65 -2.84
N ILE A 301 0.86 24.87 -3.26
CA ILE A 301 2.04 25.29 -4.02
C ILE A 301 1.78 25.03 -5.49
N VAL A 302 1.57 26.07 -6.30
CA VAL A 302 1.18 25.92 -7.70
C VAL A 302 2.12 26.60 -8.69
N THR A 303 2.96 27.55 -8.24
CA THR A 303 3.90 28.26 -9.10
C THR A 303 5.34 28.08 -8.62
N GLN A 304 6.31 28.43 -9.49
CA GLN A 304 7.73 28.39 -9.11
C GLN A 304 8.04 29.35 -7.95
N GLU A 305 7.33 30.49 -7.88
CA GLU A 305 7.47 31.44 -6.78
C GLU A 305 7.01 30.80 -5.47
N ASN A 306 5.83 30.15 -5.43
CA ASN A 306 5.34 29.46 -4.24
C ASN A 306 6.31 28.36 -3.79
N TYR A 307 6.87 27.60 -4.75
CA TYR A 307 7.85 26.57 -4.46
C TYR A 307 9.11 27.15 -3.80
N ASN A 308 9.69 28.20 -4.39
CA ASN A 308 10.90 28.83 -3.89
C ASN A 308 10.68 29.46 -2.50
N GLU A 309 9.51 30.06 -2.27
CA GLU A 309 9.14 30.62 -0.96
C GLU A 309 9.12 29.57 0.14
N ILE A 310 8.54 28.40 -0.14
CA ILE A 310 8.40 27.35 0.85
C ILE A 310 9.72 26.59 1.05
N TYR A 311 10.30 26.05 -0.01
CA TYR A 311 11.52 25.23 0.10
C TYR A 311 12.81 26.03 0.29
N GLY A 312 12.78 27.35 0.10
CA GLY A 312 13.86 28.27 0.50
C GLY A 312 13.99 28.45 2.00
N LYS A 313 12.95 28.09 2.79
CA LYS A 313 12.96 28.27 4.26
C LYS A 313 13.81 27.19 4.95
N THR A 314 14.80 27.60 5.73
CA THR A 314 15.66 26.69 6.50
C THR A 314 14.84 25.81 7.46
N ALA A 315 13.80 26.37 8.08
CA ALA A 315 12.92 25.66 9.01
C ALA A 315 12.30 24.39 8.39
N ILE A 316 11.88 24.43 7.12
CA ILE A 316 11.30 23.30 6.42
C ILE A 316 12.35 22.21 6.16
N LYS A 317 13.55 22.60 5.72
CA LYS A 317 14.65 21.64 5.51
C LYS A 317 15.05 20.97 6.83
N THR A 318 15.16 21.75 7.91
CA THR A 318 15.48 21.23 9.25
C THR A 318 14.39 20.27 9.74
N PHE A 319 13.12 20.64 9.55
CA PHE A 319 11.98 19.79 9.93
C PHE A 319 11.98 18.46 9.17
N LEU A 320 12.11 18.49 7.84
CA LEU A 320 12.19 17.27 7.02
C LEU A 320 13.40 16.41 7.41
N SER A 321 14.57 17.04 7.67
CA SER A 321 15.75 16.33 8.16
C SER A 321 15.53 15.68 9.53
N GLY A 322 14.78 16.32 10.41
CA GLY A 322 14.45 15.79 11.74
C GLY A 322 13.55 14.55 11.66
N ILE A 323 12.52 14.57 10.80
CA ILE A 323 11.61 13.44 10.61
C ILE A 323 12.30 12.26 9.92
N MET A 324 13.13 12.56 8.92
CA MET A 324 13.68 11.57 8.00
C MET A 324 15.07 11.08 8.37
N GLY A 325 15.74 11.70 9.34
CA GLY A 325 17.16 11.42 9.66
C GLY A 325 17.43 9.98 10.10
N SER A 326 16.40 9.24 10.53
CA SER A 326 16.47 7.80 10.87
C SER A 326 15.48 6.93 10.09
N LYS A 327 14.79 7.48 9.10
CA LYS A 327 13.75 6.82 8.32
C LYS A 327 14.18 6.65 6.87
N HIS A 328 13.48 5.79 6.13
CA HIS A 328 13.67 5.53 4.71
C HIS A 328 12.45 6.00 3.94
N LEU A 329 12.64 6.71 2.83
CA LEU A 329 11.52 7.10 1.98
C LEU A 329 11.20 6.01 0.96
N LEU A 330 9.91 5.74 0.76
CA LEU A 330 9.41 4.88 -0.31
C LEU A 330 8.52 5.70 -1.25
N PHE A 331 9.09 6.08 -2.39
CA PHE A 331 8.38 6.84 -3.41
C PHE A 331 7.47 5.91 -4.23
N ILE A 332 6.17 6.25 -4.30
CA ILE A 332 5.14 5.51 -5.03
C ILE A 332 4.32 6.48 -5.88
N GLY A 333 4.09 6.16 -7.15
CA GLY A 333 3.27 6.99 -8.05
C GLY A 333 4.01 8.20 -8.62
N PHE A 334 5.33 8.18 -8.64
CA PHE A 334 6.18 9.13 -9.35
C PHE A 334 6.60 8.58 -10.71
N SER A 335 6.99 9.46 -11.62
CA SER A 335 7.57 9.09 -12.90
C SER A 335 9.07 9.41 -12.91
N PHE A 336 9.89 8.50 -13.45
CA PHE A 336 11.32 8.74 -13.63
C PHE A 336 11.61 9.95 -14.52
N ASN A 337 10.77 10.20 -15.51
CA ASN A 337 10.90 11.31 -16.44
C ASN A 337 10.30 12.63 -15.95
N ASP A 338 9.84 12.66 -14.68
CA ASP A 338 9.28 13.85 -14.07
C ASP A 338 10.43 14.72 -13.51
N ASP A 339 10.80 15.78 -14.26
CA ASP A 339 11.82 16.74 -13.85
C ASP A 339 11.44 17.45 -12.54
N TYR A 340 10.15 17.56 -12.26
CA TYR A 340 9.65 18.10 -11.00
C TYR A 340 10.00 17.19 -9.81
N PHE A 341 9.78 15.89 -9.93
CA PHE A 341 10.20 14.92 -8.93
C PHE A 341 11.71 14.93 -8.72
N LYS A 342 12.49 14.93 -9.82
CA LYS A 342 13.96 15.02 -9.74
C LYS A 342 14.43 16.26 -8.99
N ASN A 343 13.84 17.43 -9.30
CA ASN A 343 14.14 18.68 -8.64
C ASN A 343 13.81 18.66 -7.14
N ILE A 344 12.65 18.12 -6.76
CA ILE A 344 12.29 17.95 -5.34
C ILE A 344 13.29 17.03 -4.66
N PHE A 345 13.58 15.89 -5.26
CA PHE A 345 14.49 14.90 -4.67
C PHE A 345 15.89 15.50 -4.48
N GLU A 346 16.48 16.08 -5.51
CA GLU A 346 17.83 16.64 -5.46
C GLU A 346 17.96 17.82 -4.50
N ASN A 347 16.97 18.70 -4.45
CA ASN A 347 17.06 19.92 -3.64
C ASN A 347 16.57 19.77 -2.19
N VAL A 348 15.80 18.73 -1.90
CA VAL A 348 15.13 18.58 -0.60
C VAL A 348 15.54 17.28 0.09
N PHE A 349 15.53 16.16 -0.59
CA PHE A 349 15.64 14.83 0.03
C PHE A 349 17.00 14.15 -0.10
N LYS A 350 17.80 14.47 -1.11
CA LYS A 350 19.08 13.82 -1.38
C LYS A 350 20.05 13.83 -0.19
N ASP A 351 20.05 14.94 0.55
CA ASP A 351 21.00 15.16 1.65
C ASP A 351 20.39 14.83 3.04
N ILE A 352 19.16 14.32 3.09
CA ILE A 352 18.43 14.04 4.35
C ILE A 352 18.74 12.62 4.85
N GLY A 353 19.76 11.97 4.53
CA GLY A 353 20.12 10.66 5.08
C GLY A 353 19.09 9.53 4.83
N GLY A 354 19.44 8.31 5.22
CA GLY A 354 18.64 7.12 4.98
C GLY A 354 18.73 6.60 3.55
N ASP A 355 18.24 5.38 3.34
CA ASP A 355 18.08 4.80 1.99
C ASP A 355 16.72 5.22 1.43
N ASN A 356 16.70 5.74 0.21
CA ASN A 356 15.47 6.18 -0.45
C ASN A 356 15.12 5.20 -1.56
N TYR A 357 13.92 4.64 -1.50
CA TYR A 357 13.43 3.65 -2.45
C TYR A 357 12.37 4.25 -3.37
N ILE A 358 12.28 3.75 -4.61
CA ILE A 358 11.25 4.16 -5.57
C ILE A 358 10.69 2.94 -6.30
N ILE A 359 9.34 2.82 -6.35
CA ILE A 359 8.66 1.79 -7.13
C ILE A 359 8.30 2.35 -8.49
N LEU A 360 8.77 1.71 -9.56
CA LEU A 360 8.54 2.13 -10.95
C LEU A 360 8.11 0.95 -11.82
N PRO A 361 7.21 1.17 -12.80
CA PRO A 361 6.79 0.13 -13.74
C PRO A 361 7.85 -0.11 -14.81
N ASP A 362 8.04 -1.40 -15.17
CA ASP A 362 8.80 -1.87 -16.33
C ASP A 362 10.17 -1.16 -16.54
N LEU A 363 10.91 -0.95 -15.43
CA LEU A 363 12.14 -0.17 -15.42
C LEU A 363 13.29 -0.93 -16.12
N HIS A 364 13.94 -0.29 -17.07
CA HIS A 364 15.13 -0.81 -17.70
C HIS A 364 16.38 -0.65 -16.83
N MET A 365 17.35 -1.54 -17.00
CA MET A 365 18.55 -1.57 -16.16
C MET A 365 19.39 -0.28 -16.26
N GLU A 366 19.43 0.39 -17.41
CA GLU A 366 20.14 1.68 -17.56
C GLU A 366 19.48 2.78 -16.71
N GLU A 367 18.14 2.88 -16.78
CA GLU A 367 17.38 3.82 -15.96
C GLU A 367 17.53 3.52 -14.44
N ALA A 368 17.56 2.23 -14.09
CA ALA A 368 17.82 1.81 -12.71
C ALA A 368 19.20 2.28 -12.22
N GLN A 369 20.24 2.16 -13.06
CA GLN A 369 21.58 2.63 -12.73
C GLN A 369 21.63 4.15 -12.55
N ASP A 370 20.89 4.91 -13.34
CA ASP A 370 20.84 6.36 -13.20
C ASP A 370 20.13 6.78 -11.91
N LEU A 371 19.07 6.09 -11.50
CA LEU A 371 18.44 6.27 -10.20
C LEU A 371 19.39 5.98 -9.05
N ILE A 372 20.17 4.90 -9.14
CA ILE A 372 21.17 4.55 -8.13
C ILE A 372 22.24 5.64 -8.01
N LYS A 373 22.71 6.21 -9.13
CA LYS A 373 23.67 7.34 -9.12
C LYS A 373 23.08 8.60 -8.45
N MET A 374 21.76 8.78 -8.54
CA MET A 374 21.03 9.86 -7.85
C MET A 374 20.86 9.59 -6.35
N GLY A 375 21.15 8.38 -5.85
CA GLY A 375 20.94 7.98 -4.47
C GLY A 375 19.58 7.35 -4.19
N LEU A 376 18.85 6.93 -5.24
CA LEU A 376 17.59 6.19 -5.15
C LEU A 376 17.83 4.70 -5.36
N ARG A 377 17.13 3.88 -4.61
CA ARG A 377 17.12 2.41 -4.74
C ARG A 377 15.83 1.99 -5.47
N PRO A 378 15.91 1.68 -6.77
CA PRO A 378 14.72 1.38 -7.55
C PRO A 378 14.22 -0.05 -7.30
N ILE A 379 12.90 -0.20 -7.30
CA ILE A 379 12.18 -1.46 -7.32
C ILE A 379 11.30 -1.44 -8.56
N SER A 380 11.63 -2.27 -9.54
CA SER A 380 10.82 -2.40 -10.75
C SER A 380 9.66 -3.35 -10.53
N ILE A 381 8.47 -2.97 -11.00
CA ILE A 381 7.30 -3.84 -11.05
C ILE A 381 6.94 -4.15 -12.51
N LYS A 382 6.49 -5.38 -12.77
CA LYS A 382 6.05 -5.82 -14.09
C LYS A 382 4.60 -5.40 -14.33
N VAL A 383 4.39 -4.55 -15.32
CA VAL A 383 3.05 -4.09 -15.74
C VAL A 383 2.69 -4.63 -17.13
N GLY A 384 3.70 -4.87 -17.95
CA GLY A 384 3.59 -5.44 -19.28
C GLY A 384 3.21 -4.43 -20.37
N ASP A 385 3.40 -4.86 -21.60
CA ASP A 385 3.26 -4.03 -22.82
C ASP A 385 1.83 -4.00 -23.39
N SER A 386 0.79 -4.07 -22.54
CA SER A 386 -0.57 -3.99 -23.05
C SER A 386 -0.82 -2.64 -23.76
N LYS A 387 -1.38 -2.72 -24.98
CA LYS A 387 -1.84 -1.54 -25.71
C LYS A 387 -3.12 -0.93 -25.13
N ASN A 388 -3.85 -1.71 -24.32
CA ASN A 388 -5.03 -1.26 -23.61
C ASN A 388 -4.61 -0.51 -22.34
N LYS A 389 -4.87 0.80 -22.29
CA LYS A 389 -4.53 1.66 -21.16
C LYS A 389 -5.21 1.24 -19.85
N GLU A 390 -6.45 0.75 -19.92
CA GLU A 390 -7.18 0.28 -18.73
C GLU A 390 -6.56 -0.99 -18.16
N GLU A 391 -6.19 -1.94 -19.02
CA GLU A 391 -5.51 -3.16 -18.64
C GLU A 391 -4.14 -2.84 -18.01
N LYS A 392 -3.38 -1.95 -18.65
CA LYS A 392 -2.09 -1.50 -18.10
C LYS A 392 -2.24 -0.85 -16.72
N ALA A 393 -3.28 -0.03 -16.54
CA ALA A 393 -3.58 0.58 -15.24
C ALA A 393 -3.94 -0.47 -14.17
N ARG A 394 -4.75 -1.48 -14.50
CA ARG A 394 -5.08 -2.59 -13.59
C ARG A 394 -3.85 -3.42 -13.23
N ASN A 395 -3.00 -3.75 -14.22
CA ASN A 395 -1.76 -4.47 -13.98
C ASN A 395 -0.82 -3.68 -13.05
N TYR A 396 -0.73 -2.37 -13.22
CA TYR A 396 0.04 -1.49 -12.35
C TYR A 396 -0.46 -1.57 -10.89
N VAL A 397 -1.77 -1.40 -10.67
CA VAL A 397 -2.38 -1.51 -9.34
C VAL A 397 -2.12 -2.89 -8.73
N LYS A 398 -2.33 -3.97 -9.51
CA LYS A 398 -2.12 -5.34 -9.05
C LYS A 398 -0.66 -5.60 -8.67
N SER A 399 0.29 -5.15 -9.47
CA SER A 399 1.72 -5.38 -9.19
C SER A 399 2.19 -4.59 -7.96
N ILE A 400 1.74 -3.34 -7.78
CA ILE A 400 1.99 -2.58 -6.55
C ILE A 400 1.39 -3.31 -5.34
N LYS A 401 0.12 -3.76 -5.42
CA LYS A 401 -0.55 -4.49 -4.34
C LYS A 401 0.25 -5.73 -3.90
N VAL A 402 0.68 -6.54 -4.86
CA VAL A 402 1.50 -7.74 -4.57
C VAL A 402 2.81 -7.35 -3.89
N VAL A 403 3.51 -6.34 -4.41
CA VAL A 403 4.79 -5.89 -3.84
C VAL A 403 4.60 -5.35 -2.42
N LEU A 404 3.62 -4.46 -2.19
CA LEU A 404 3.37 -3.88 -0.87
C LEU A 404 2.94 -4.93 0.15
N ASN A 405 2.06 -5.86 -0.21
CA ASN A 405 1.62 -6.94 0.68
C ASN A 405 2.77 -7.88 1.07
N ASN A 406 3.73 -8.12 0.17
CA ASN A 406 4.91 -8.93 0.49
C ASN A 406 5.97 -8.18 1.33
N LEU A 407 5.90 -6.86 1.44
CA LEU A 407 6.77 -6.08 2.33
C LEU A 407 6.37 -6.20 3.80
N ILE A 408 5.09 -6.39 4.11
CA ILE A 408 4.55 -6.43 5.48
C ILE A 408 4.41 -7.85 6.05
N ASN A 409 4.50 -8.84 5.19
CA ASN A 409 4.47 -10.28 5.54
C ASN A 409 5.91 -10.83 5.49
#